data_8e448f6bd84e9ef19b1636e0e5008226
#
_entry.id   8e448f6bd84e9ef19b1636e0e5008226
#
_cell.length_a   1.000
_cell.length_b   1.000
_cell.length_c   1.000
_cell.angle_alpha   90.00
_cell.angle_beta   90.00
_cell.angle_gamma   90.00
#
_symmetry.space_group_name_H-M   'P 1'
#
loop_
_entity.id
_entity.type
_entity.pdbx_description
1 polymer ?
#
loop_
_entity_poly.entity_id
_entity_poly.type
_entity_poly.pdbx_seq_one_letter_code
_entity_poly.pdbx_strand_id
1 'polypeptide(L)'
;MPHISLDANFAFDILVFAAVFSAAQAVWGLVRVGRAKQTVNRRLQLTEQGLALGDMVIELRKQRGFTASGERILKWDWLADLVLRSGVVFRPRSWALAALAIAAIVGLGVMTLSHKPLIGLAAGLPAGVFGPILYLKVKAGGRAKALSRQLPDALDVIVRSLEAGHPVPTAVALVGKEMPDPIGTEFGMAADEIAYGAPLEQAVGSMAARCRHPDVDLFAATVRLQDRSGGNLTGLLKMNAHTVRERAKLRMKIKSASSEGRASAMILTGAPLCVLGILQLATPHFYGDVIGEPATQIGLTILGFWMLMGNLVMRHMIDMRI
;
A
#
# COMPACT_ATOMS: atom_id res chain seq x y z
N MET A 1 -12.47 52.20 6.95
CA MET A 1 -12.12 51.14 6.01
C MET A 1 -10.71 50.71 6.37
N PRO A 2 -10.50 49.49 6.88
CA PRO A 2 -9.15 49.02 7.18
C PRO A 2 -8.43 48.73 5.85
N HIS A 3 -7.38 49.46 5.56
CA HIS A 3 -6.44 49.13 4.50
C HIS A 3 -5.75 47.83 4.89
N ILE A 4 -6.11 46.71 4.22
CA ILE A 4 -5.31 45.49 4.26
C ILE A 4 -4.05 45.82 3.45
N SER A 5 -3.01 46.25 4.14
CA SER A 5 -1.67 46.25 3.59
C SER A 5 -1.30 44.80 3.37
N LEU A 6 -1.32 44.37 2.14
CA LEU A 6 -0.73 43.09 1.72
C LEU A 6 0.78 43.26 1.94
N ASP A 7 1.24 42.94 3.16
CA ASP A 7 2.66 42.90 3.45
C ASP A 7 3.32 41.95 2.45
N ALA A 8 4.43 42.35 1.85
CA ALA A 8 5.19 41.56 0.87
C ALA A 8 5.48 40.14 1.40
N ASN A 9 5.58 39.98 2.70
CA ASN A 9 5.71 38.69 3.39
C ASN A 9 4.44 37.82 3.25
N PHE A 10 3.24 38.41 3.39
CA PHE A 10 1.97 37.65 3.23
C PHE A 10 1.76 37.18 1.78
N ALA A 11 2.10 38.02 0.80
CA ALA A 11 2.06 37.63 -0.61
C ALA A 11 3.09 36.53 -0.93
N PHE A 12 4.29 36.61 -0.34
CA PHE A 12 5.32 35.59 -0.46
C PHE A 12 4.86 34.24 0.16
N ASP A 13 4.27 34.25 1.35
CA ASP A 13 3.75 33.05 2.04
C ASP A 13 2.65 32.37 1.24
N ILE A 14 1.72 33.13 0.63
CA ILE A 14 0.68 32.61 -0.28
C ILE A 14 1.32 31.98 -1.51
N LEU A 15 2.33 32.61 -2.10
CA LEU A 15 3.00 32.10 -3.31
C LEU A 15 3.74 30.78 -3.03
N VAL A 16 4.42 30.70 -1.88
CA VAL A 16 5.10 29.49 -1.42
C VAL A 16 4.09 28.38 -1.10
N PHE A 17 2.99 28.71 -0.40
CA PHE A 17 1.93 27.77 -0.13
C PHE A 17 1.32 27.22 -1.43
N ALA A 18 1.04 28.09 -2.40
CA ALA A 18 0.51 27.69 -3.71
C ALA A 18 1.51 26.81 -4.48
N ALA A 19 2.80 27.10 -4.43
CA ALA A 19 3.86 26.31 -5.05
C ALA A 19 3.98 24.91 -4.40
N VAL A 20 4.00 24.84 -3.06
CA VAL A 20 4.03 23.58 -2.29
C VAL A 20 2.77 22.76 -2.55
N PHE A 21 1.60 23.40 -2.56
CA PHE A 21 0.32 22.75 -2.85
C PHE A 21 0.27 22.24 -4.29
N SER A 22 0.72 23.00 -5.27
CA SER A 22 0.79 22.58 -6.68
C SER A 22 1.79 21.43 -6.88
N ALA A 23 2.94 21.47 -6.21
CA ALA A 23 3.89 20.37 -6.23
C ALA A 23 3.32 19.09 -5.58
N ALA A 24 2.61 19.22 -4.46
CA ALA A 24 1.92 18.11 -3.82
C ALA A 24 0.81 17.53 -4.72
N GLN A 25 0.05 18.38 -5.41
CA GLN A 25 -0.95 17.98 -6.41
C GLN A 25 -0.31 17.29 -7.62
N ALA A 26 0.82 17.77 -8.11
CA ALA A 26 1.55 17.14 -9.21
C ALA A 26 2.05 15.75 -8.83
N VAL A 27 2.63 15.59 -7.64
CA VAL A 27 3.02 14.28 -7.07
C VAL A 27 1.81 13.36 -6.92
N TRP A 28 0.69 13.88 -6.41
CA TRP A 28 -0.57 13.13 -6.29
C TRP A 28 -1.13 12.72 -7.66
N GLY A 29 -1.04 13.61 -8.66
CA GLY A 29 -1.44 13.33 -10.03
C GLY A 29 -0.61 12.22 -10.67
N LEU A 30 0.72 12.26 -10.53
CA LEU A 30 1.63 11.20 -10.98
C LEU A 30 1.34 9.85 -10.31
N VAL A 31 1.00 9.85 -9.02
CA VAL A 31 0.58 8.65 -8.28
C VAL A 31 -0.77 8.12 -8.80
N ARG A 32 -1.73 9.01 -9.14
CA ARG A 32 -3.03 8.61 -9.72
C ARG A 32 -2.92 8.03 -11.12
N VAL A 33 -2.13 8.64 -12.00
CA VAL A 33 -1.90 8.12 -13.36
C VAL A 33 -1.27 6.72 -13.32
N GLY A 34 -0.39 6.45 -12.36
CA GLY A 34 0.13 5.11 -12.10
C GLY A 34 -0.93 4.09 -11.66
N ARG A 35 -2.07 4.53 -11.08
CA ARG A 35 -3.17 3.64 -10.67
C ARG A 35 -4.07 3.20 -11.83
N ALA A 36 -4.32 4.07 -12.79
CA ALA A 36 -5.19 3.76 -13.94
C ALA A 36 -4.59 2.69 -14.87
N LYS A 37 -3.27 2.58 -14.93
CA LYS A 37 -2.56 1.56 -15.75
C LYS A 37 -2.43 0.19 -15.05
N GLN A 38 -2.86 0.03 -13.81
CA GLN A 38 -2.72 -1.22 -13.04
C GLN A 38 -3.84 -2.25 -13.27
N THR A 39 -4.86 -1.94 -14.07
CA THR A 39 -5.96 -2.86 -14.37
C THR A 39 -5.67 -3.84 -15.50
N VAL A 40 -4.62 -3.61 -16.28
CA VAL A 40 -4.21 -4.49 -17.38
C VAL A 40 -3.02 -5.35 -16.94
N ASN A 41 -3.04 -6.61 -17.33
CA ASN A 41 -1.96 -7.56 -17.03
C ASN A 41 -0.65 -7.06 -17.69
N ARG A 42 0.31 -6.70 -16.85
CA ARG A 42 1.58 -6.08 -17.29
C ARG A 42 2.41 -7.00 -18.20
N ARG A 43 2.27 -8.31 -17.99
CA ARG A 43 2.91 -9.31 -18.85
C ARG A 43 2.38 -9.24 -20.29
N LEU A 44 1.07 -9.13 -20.46
CA LEU A 44 0.46 -9.04 -21.80
C LEU A 44 0.91 -7.78 -22.54
N GLN A 45 1.06 -6.65 -21.85
CA GLN A 45 1.61 -5.42 -22.46
C GLN A 45 3.03 -5.60 -22.98
N LEU A 46 3.90 -6.35 -22.28
CA LEU A 46 5.26 -6.65 -22.73
C LEU A 46 5.27 -7.65 -23.90
N THR A 47 4.32 -8.57 -23.93
CA THR A 47 4.13 -9.50 -25.05
C THR A 47 3.71 -8.76 -26.32
N GLU A 48 2.79 -7.80 -26.21
CA GLU A 48 2.39 -6.94 -27.33
C GLU A 48 3.55 -6.07 -27.88
N GLN A 49 4.55 -5.78 -27.05
CA GLN A 49 5.78 -5.07 -27.46
C GLN A 49 6.79 -5.97 -28.19
N GLY A 50 6.47 -7.25 -28.43
CA GLY A 50 7.28 -8.17 -29.19
C GLY A 50 8.55 -8.68 -28.49
N LEU A 51 8.65 -8.54 -27.16
CA LEU A 51 9.77 -9.06 -26.38
C LEU A 51 9.73 -10.60 -26.38
N ALA A 52 10.87 -11.24 -26.61
CA ALA A 52 11.01 -12.68 -26.46
C ALA A 52 10.71 -13.07 -24.98
N LEU A 53 10.12 -14.26 -24.79
CA LEU A 53 9.69 -14.72 -23.46
C LEU A 53 10.83 -14.65 -22.42
N GLY A 54 12.07 -15.04 -22.81
CA GLY A 54 13.23 -14.97 -21.90
C GLY A 54 13.60 -13.57 -21.46
N ASP A 55 13.63 -12.63 -22.40
CA ASP A 55 13.92 -11.23 -22.12
C ASP A 55 12.83 -10.59 -21.27
N MET A 56 11.58 -11.02 -21.47
CA MET A 56 10.42 -10.58 -20.66
C MET A 56 10.56 -11.01 -19.19
N VAL A 57 10.92 -12.26 -18.92
CA VAL A 57 11.15 -12.74 -17.55
C VAL A 57 12.29 -12.00 -16.88
N ILE A 58 13.41 -11.80 -17.60
CA ILE A 58 14.55 -11.02 -17.11
C ILE A 58 14.15 -9.57 -16.83
N GLU A 59 13.39 -8.94 -17.72
CA GLU A 59 12.93 -7.55 -17.56
C GLU A 59 11.96 -7.42 -16.39
N LEU A 60 11.02 -8.33 -16.21
CA LEU A 60 10.10 -8.37 -15.08
C LEU A 60 10.84 -8.61 -13.75
N ARG A 61 11.88 -9.44 -13.73
CA ARG A 61 12.75 -9.64 -12.57
C ARG A 61 13.54 -8.37 -12.23
N LYS A 62 14.17 -7.74 -13.21
CA LYS A 62 14.90 -6.46 -13.05
C LYS A 62 14.00 -5.36 -12.50
N GLN A 63 12.80 -5.23 -13.04
CA GLN A 63 11.82 -4.24 -12.58
C GLN A 63 11.42 -4.43 -11.11
N ARG A 64 11.57 -5.63 -10.56
CA ARG A 64 11.26 -5.96 -9.16
C ARG A 64 12.47 -5.94 -8.22
N GLY A 65 13.62 -5.46 -8.68
CA GLY A 65 14.81 -5.33 -7.85
C GLY A 65 15.63 -6.60 -7.70
N PHE A 66 15.49 -7.53 -8.66
CA PHE A 66 16.39 -8.67 -8.81
C PHE A 66 17.40 -8.42 -9.92
N THR A 67 18.61 -8.98 -9.80
CA THR A 67 19.55 -9.09 -10.92
C THR A 67 19.05 -10.13 -11.92
N ALA A 68 19.66 -10.16 -13.10
CA ALA A 68 19.36 -11.19 -14.11
C ALA A 68 19.58 -12.62 -13.55
N SER A 69 20.53 -12.77 -12.63
CA SER A 69 20.84 -14.02 -11.89
C SER A 69 19.84 -14.35 -10.78
N GLY A 70 18.89 -13.46 -10.46
CA GLY A 70 17.89 -13.66 -9.39
C GLY A 70 18.37 -13.22 -8.00
N GLU A 71 19.53 -12.57 -7.87
CA GLU A 71 20.01 -12.02 -6.61
C GLU A 71 19.35 -10.66 -6.32
N ARG A 72 19.25 -10.30 -5.03
CA ARG A 72 18.65 -9.03 -4.60
C ARG A 72 19.62 -7.87 -4.82
N ILE A 73 19.17 -6.80 -5.45
CA ILE A 73 19.97 -5.59 -5.68
C ILE A 73 20.21 -4.81 -4.39
N LEU A 74 19.28 -4.85 -3.44
CA LEU A 74 19.37 -4.12 -2.17
C LEU A 74 19.97 -4.99 -1.06
N LYS A 75 20.99 -4.46 -0.38
CA LYS A 75 21.63 -5.11 0.78
C LYS A 75 20.80 -5.04 2.07
N TRP A 76 19.81 -4.14 2.15
CA TRP A 76 18.94 -3.98 3.32
C TRP A 76 17.68 -4.84 3.16
N ASP A 77 17.68 -6.00 3.82
CA ASP A 77 16.65 -7.03 3.65
C ASP A 77 15.22 -6.54 3.85
N TRP A 78 14.95 -5.71 4.87
CA TRP A 78 13.62 -5.18 5.12
C TRP A 78 13.13 -4.22 4.03
N LEU A 79 14.02 -3.40 3.44
CA LEU A 79 13.68 -2.47 2.37
C LEU A 79 13.48 -3.21 1.05
N ALA A 80 14.36 -4.19 0.76
CA ALA A 80 14.20 -5.08 -0.39
C ALA A 80 12.86 -5.83 -0.33
N ASP A 81 12.49 -6.30 0.85
CA ASP A 81 11.22 -6.96 1.12
C ASP A 81 10.02 -6.04 0.88
N LEU A 82 10.11 -4.81 1.33
CA LEU A 82 9.06 -3.81 1.14
C LEU A 82 8.88 -3.43 -0.34
N VAL A 83 9.99 -3.29 -1.08
CA VAL A 83 9.99 -3.04 -2.53
C VAL A 83 9.33 -4.21 -3.26
N LEU A 84 9.70 -5.46 -2.95
CA LEU A 84 9.11 -6.67 -3.54
C LEU A 84 7.59 -6.73 -3.29
N ARG A 85 7.16 -6.55 -2.03
CA ARG A 85 5.73 -6.54 -1.66
C ARG A 85 4.95 -5.42 -2.34
N SER A 86 5.56 -4.26 -2.54
CA SER A 86 4.89 -3.13 -3.18
C SER A 86 4.68 -3.32 -4.68
N GLY A 87 5.50 -4.16 -5.34
CA GLY A 87 5.48 -4.35 -6.78
C GLY A 87 5.86 -3.12 -7.59
N VAL A 88 6.48 -2.13 -6.96
CA VAL A 88 6.92 -0.89 -7.62
C VAL A 88 8.28 -1.13 -8.26
N VAL A 89 8.47 -0.55 -9.46
CA VAL A 89 9.77 -0.57 -10.15
C VAL A 89 10.79 0.23 -9.36
N PHE A 90 11.81 -0.45 -8.86
CA PHE A 90 12.88 0.21 -8.12
C PHE A 90 13.95 0.74 -9.06
N ARG A 91 13.97 2.06 -9.24
CA ARG A 91 15.05 2.78 -9.94
C ARG A 91 15.74 3.70 -8.93
N PRO A 92 16.96 3.38 -8.45
CA PRO A 92 17.60 4.10 -7.34
C PRO A 92 17.71 5.59 -7.59
N ARG A 93 18.02 6.01 -8.83
CA ARG A 93 18.12 7.45 -9.19
C ARG A 93 16.77 8.18 -9.06
N SER A 94 15.68 7.60 -9.56
CA SER A 94 14.36 8.25 -9.47
C SER A 94 13.83 8.27 -8.03
N TRP A 95 14.19 7.28 -7.22
CA TRP A 95 13.83 7.24 -5.79
C TRP A 95 14.61 8.27 -4.97
N ALA A 96 15.91 8.44 -5.25
CA ALA A 96 16.73 9.48 -4.64
C ALA A 96 16.20 10.88 -4.98
N LEU A 97 15.84 11.13 -6.25
CA LEU A 97 15.24 12.39 -6.68
C LEU A 97 13.89 12.65 -6.02
N ALA A 98 13.03 11.62 -5.91
CA ALA A 98 11.75 11.76 -5.22
C ALA A 98 11.91 12.05 -3.72
N ALA A 99 12.86 11.39 -3.05
CA ALA A 99 13.18 11.64 -1.65
C ALA A 99 13.69 13.08 -1.44
N LEU A 100 14.59 13.55 -2.30
CA LEU A 100 15.12 14.90 -2.26
C LEU A 100 14.04 15.95 -2.54
N ALA A 101 13.15 15.70 -3.50
CA ALA A 101 12.02 16.58 -3.79
C ALA A 101 11.04 16.67 -2.61
N ILE A 102 10.70 15.56 -1.96
CA ILE A 102 9.85 15.54 -0.76
C ILE A 102 10.54 16.31 0.39
N ALA A 103 11.83 16.07 0.61
CA ALA A 103 12.60 16.77 1.62
C ALA A 103 12.61 18.28 1.38
N ALA A 104 12.82 18.72 0.14
CA ALA A 104 12.83 20.12 -0.24
C ALA A 104 11.44 20.76 -0.08
N ILE A 105 10.38 20.11 -0.56
CA ILE A 105 9.00 20.62 -0.48
C ILE A 105 8.57 20.80 0.99
N VAL A 106 8.79 19.78 1.82
CA VAL A 106 8.40 19.84 3.25
C VAL A 106 9.30 20.80 4.00
N GLY A 107 10.61 20.77 3.74
CA GLY A 107 11.60 21.65 4.40
C GLY A 107 11.35 23.11 4.10
N LEU A 108 11.14 23.48 2.84
CA LEU A 108 10.82 24.86 2.43
C LEU A 108 9.46 25.29 2.98
N GLY A 109 8.42 24.43 2.92
CA GLY A 109 7.11 24.74 3.46
C GLY A 109 7.12 25.02 4.96
N VAL A 110 7.85 24.23 5.74
CA VAL A 110 8.00 24.45 7.19
C VAL A 110 8.90 25.65 7.47
N MET A 111 9.93 25.88 6.68
CA MET A 111 10.83 27.05 6.82
C MET A 111 10.06 28.36 6.63
N THR A 112 9.17 28.46 5.65
CA THR A 112 8.36 29.67 5.42
C THR A 112 7.34 29.88 6.53
N LEU A 113 6.64 28.82 6.98
CA LEU A 113 5.66 28.92 8.08
C LEU A 113 6.28 29.27 9.43
N SER A 114 7.48 28.76 9.73
CA SER A 114 8.13 28.96 11.03
C SER A 114 9.13 30.10 11.05
N HIS A 115 9.46 30.68 9.90
CA HIS A 115 10.53 31.70 9.72
C HIS A 115 11.89 31.29 10.30
N LYS A 116 12.11 29.99 10.58
CA LYS A 116 13.35 29.45 11.16
C LYS A 116 13.93 28.36 10.26
N PRO A 117 15.11 28.55 9.65
CA PRO A 117 15.69 27.59 8.70
C PRO A 117 16.01 26.22 9.33
N LEU A 118 16.39 26.21 10.63
CA LEU A 118 16.69 24.97 11.35
C LEU A 118 15.49 24.06 11.50
N ILE A 119 14.28 24.63 11.70
CA ILE A 119 13.04 23.85 11.84
C ILE A 119 12.65 23.27 10.48
N GLY A 120 12.84 24.02 9.39
CA GLY A 120 12.63 23.53 8.03
C GLY A 120 13.53 22.33 7.68
N LEU A 121 14.83 22.40 8.01
CA LEU A 121 15.75 21.29 7.84
C LEU A 121 15.40 20.07 8.72
N ALA A 122 15.04 20.30 9.98
CA ALA A 122 14.65 19.26 10.93
C ALA A 122 13.38 18.53 10.51
N ALA A 123 12.46 19.18 9.79
CA ALA A 123 11.25 18.55 9.24
C ALA A 123 11.49 17.93 7.85
N GLY A 124 12.25 18.58 6.99
CA GLY A 124 12.49 18.15 5.61
C GLY A 124 13.28 16.85 5.50
N LEU A 125 14.36 16.71 6.26
CA LEU A 125 15.20 15.51 6.23
C LEU A 125 14.44 14.21 6.61
N PRO A 126 13.71 14.17 7.74
CA PRO A 126 12.88 13.00 8.04
C PRO A 126 11.80 12.75 6.99
N ALA A 127 11.13 13.79 6.48
CA ALA A 127 10.09 13.64 5.44
C ALA A 127 10.65 13.02 4.16
N GLY A 128 11.86 13.38 3.75
CA GLY A 128 12.53 12.80 2.59
C GLY A 128 12.85 11.31 2.74
N VAL A 129 13.14 10.85 3.97
CA VAL A 129 13.42 9.44 4.26
C VAL A 129 12.12 8.66 4.48
N PHE A 130 11.23 9.14 5.32
CA PHE A 130 10.00 8.43 5.70
C PHE A 130 8.92 8.47 4.61
N GLY A 131 8.88 9.53 3.77
CA GLY A 131 7.90 9.68 2.71
C GLY A 131 7.89 8.51 1.71
N PRO A 132 9.03 8.18 1.07
CA PRO A 132 9.14 7.02 0.18
C PRO A 132 8.83 5.69 0.87
N ILE A 133 9.24 5.51 2.13
CA ILE A 133 8.96 4.30 2.91
C ILE A 133 7.46 4.14 3.16
N LEU A 134 6.79 5.22 3.55
CA LEU A 134 5.34 5.24 3.76
C LEU A 134 4.59 4.93 2.46
N TYR A 135 5.02 5.52 1.34
CA TYR A 135 4.46 5.22 0.01
C TYR A 135 4.58 3.72 -0.33
N LEU A 136 5.77 3.12 -0.12
CA LEU A 136 5.97 1.69 -0.34
C LEU A 136 5.07 0.83 0.57
N LYS A 137 4.94 1.17 1.86
CA LYS A 137 4.06 0.47 2.80
C LYS A 137 2.59 0.50 2.35
N VAL A 138 2.10 1.66 1.92
CA VAL A 138 0.72 1.82 1.42
C VAL A 138 0.50 1.00 0.14
N LYS A 139 1.47 1.04 -0.78
CA LYS A 139 1.42 0.25 -2.03
C LYS A 139 1.49 -1.25 -1.77
N ALA A 140 2.38 -1.70 -0.89
CA ALA A 140 2.49 -3.11 -0.48
C ALA A 140 1.18 -3.61 0.15
N GLY A 141 0.57 -2.83 1.05
CA GLY A 141 -0.72 -3.14 1.63
C GLY A 141 -1.86 -3.20 0.60
N GLY A 142 -1.89 -2.28 -0.36
CA GLY A 142 -2.85 -2.29 -1.47
C GLY A 142 -2.71 -3.53 -2.35
N ARG A 143 -1.46 -3.91 -2.69
CA ARG A 143 -1.17 -5.10 -3.48
C ARG A 143 -1.54 -6.40 -2.75
N ALA A 144 -1.19 -6.52 -1.47
CA ALA A 144 -1.56 -7.66 -0.65
C ALA A 144 -3.09 -7.84 -0.58
N LYS A 145 -3.84 -6.74 -0.42
CA LYS A 145 -5.32 -6.77 -0.47
C LYS A 145 -5.85 -7.21 -1.82
N ALA A 146 -5.23 -6.78 -2.93
CA ALA A 146 -5.61 -7.20 -4.28
C ALA A 146 -5.35 -8.70 -4.48
N LEU A 147 -4.18 -9.21 -4.05
CA LEU A 147 -3.86 -10.64 -4.06
C LEU A 147 -4.89 -11.46 -3.27
N SER A 148 -5.20 -11.07 -2.02
CA SER A 148 -6.22 -11.77 -1.21
C SER A 148 -7.59 -11.82 -1.88
N ARG A 149 -7.97 -10.76 -2.61
CA ARG A 149 -9.26 -10.68 -3.28
C ARG A 149 -9.32 -11.52 -4.55
N GLN A 150 -8.23 -11.54 -5.34
CA GLN A 150 -8.18 -12.21 -6.64
C GLN A 150 -7.85 -13.70 -6.54
N LEU A 151 -7.12 -14.12 -5.48
CA LEU A 151 -6.65 -15.50 -5.36
C LEU A 151 -7.76 -16.54 -5.35
N PRO A 152 -8.91 -16.39 -4.69
CA PRO A 152 -10.00 -17.37 -4.77
C PRO A 152 -10.46 -17.60 -6.19
N ASP A 153 -10.63 -16.55 -6.99
CA ASP A 153 -11.08 -16.63 -8.38
C ASP A 153 -10.03 -17.30 -9.26
N ALA A 154 -8.75 -17.01 -9.02
CA ALA A 154 -7.63 -17.66 -9.71
C ALA A 154 -7.59 -19.18 -9.44
N LEU A 155 -7.79 -19.57 -8.18
CA LEU A 155 -7.87 -20.99 -7.80
C LEU A 155 -9.07 -21.69 -8.45
N ASP A 156 -10.21 -21.02 -8.57
CA ASP A 156 -11.38 -21.56 -9.28
C ASP A 156 -11.11 -21.76 -10.78
N VAL A 157 -10.37 -20.85 -11.42
CA VAL A 157 -9.93 -21.04 -12.82
C VAL A 157 -9.04 -22.27 -12.95
N ILE A 158 -8.10 -22.46 -12.02
CA ILE A 158 -7.23 -23.65 -12.01
C ILE A 158 -8.08 -24.93 -11.83
N VAL A 159 -8.95 -24.94 -10.82
CA VAL A 159 -9.80 -26.11 -10.53
C VAL A 159 -10.64 -26.49 -11.73
N ARG A 160 -11.33 -25.53 -12.36
CA ARG A 160 -12.14 -25.80 -13.56
C ARG A 160 -11.29 -26.33 -14.72
N SER A 161 -10.08 -25.80 -14.92
CA SER A 161 -9.17 -26.28 -15.95
C SER A 161 -8.71 -27.71 -15.69
N LEU A 162 -8.41 -28.07 -14.44
CA LEU A 162 -8.05 -29.42 -14.05
C LEU A 162 -9.23 -30.42 -14.19
N GLU A 163 -10.44 -29.97 -13.86
CA GLU A 163 -11.67 -30.78 -14.04
C GLU A 163 -11.98 -31.04 -15.52
N ALA A 164 -11.61 -30.09 -16.40
CA ALA A 164 -11.69 -30.27 -17.85
C ALA A 164 -10.57 -31.18 -18.41
N GLY A 165 -9.68 -31.70 -17.55
CA GLY A 165 -8.60 -32.62 -17.93
C GLY A 165 -7.32 -31.95 -18.39
N HIS A 166 -7.23 -30.62 -18.28
CA HIS A 166 -5.99 -29.92 -18.64
C HIS A 166 -4.88 -30.14 -17.59
N PRO A 167 -3.62 -30.26 -18.00
CA PRO A 167 -2.50 -30.38 -17.07
C PRO A 167 -2.29 -29.07 -16.26
N VAL A 168 -1.71 -29.20 -15.07
CA VAL A 168 -1.48 -28.06 -14.14
C VAL A 168 -0.73 -26.89 -14.78
N PRO A 169 0.33 -27.10 -15.59
CA PRO A 169 1.01 -26.01 -16.28
C PRO A 169 0.07 -25.16 -17.16
N THR A 170 -0.83 -25.81 -17.88
CA THR A 170 -1.83 -25.14 -18.72
C THR A 170 -2.83 -24.35 -17.88
N ALA A 171 -3.28 -24.89 -16.75
CA ALA A 171 -4.17 -24.19 -15.83
C ALA A 171 -3.50 -22.93 -15.22
N VAL A 172 -2.23 -23.04 -14.86
CA VAL A 172 -1.42 -21.89 -14.37
C VAL A 172 -1.27 -20.81 -15.46
N ALA A 173 -1.01 -21.24 -16.70
CA ALA A 173 -0.88 -20.31 -17.84
C ALA A 173 -2.23 -19.61 -18.15
N LEU A 174 -3.36 -20.30 -17.99
CA LEU A 174 -4.69 -19.74 -18.18
C LEU A 174 -4.95 -18.60 -17.18
N VAL A 175 -4.66 -18.82 -15.90
CA VAL A 175 -4.75 -17.75 -14.88
C VAL A 175 -3.87 -16.55 -15.27
N GLY A 176 -2.65 -16.82 -15.75
CA GLY A 176 -1.73 -15.76 -16.21
C GLY A 176 -2.27 -14.94 -17.37
N LYS A 177 -3.18 -15.47 -18.18
CA LYS A 177 -3.82 -14.78 -19.31
C LYS A 177 -5.11 -14.07 -18.93
N GLU A 178 -5.95 -14.70 -18.12
CA GLU A 178 -7.30 -14.22 -17.83
C GLU A 178 -7.37 -13.23 -16.67
N MET A 179 -6.46 -13.37 -15.69
CA MET A 179 -6.56 -12.57 -14.47
C MET A 179 -5.80 -11.23 -14.59
N PRO A 180 -6.35 -10.15 -13.98
CA PRO A 180 -5.68 -8.87 -13.93
C PRO A 180 -4.51 -8.88 -12.94
N ASP A 181 -3.68 -7.80 -12.98
CA ASP A 181 -2.64 -7.59 -11.97
C ASP A 181 -3.24 -7.47 -10.56
N PRO A 182 -2.55 -7.99 -9.53
CA PRO A 182 -1.22 -8.62 -9.52
C PRO A 182 -1.19 -10.13 -9.81
N ILE A 183 -2.33 -10.83 -9.72
CA ILE A 183 -2.39 -12.30 -9.87
C ILE A 183 -1.96 -12.73 -11.27
N GLY A 184 -2.51 -12.11 -12.32
CA GLY A 184 -2.21 -12.48 -13.70
C GLY A 184 -0.73 -12.40 -14.04
N THR A 185 -0.05 -11.34 -13.59
CA THR A 185 1.39 -11.21 -13.80
C THR A 185 2.20 -12.27 -13.04
N GLU A 186 1.85 -12.58 -11.78
CA GLU A 186 2.59 -13.56 -10.99
C GLU A 186 2.42 -14.99 -11.51
N PHE A 187 1.18 -15.40 -11.82
CA PHE A 187 0.90 -16.69 -12.42
C PHE A 187 1.46 -16.80 -13.84
N GLY A 188 1.41 -15.69 -14.61
CA GLY A 188 2.02 -15.62 -15.92
C GLY A 188 3.53 -15.83 -15.89
N MET A 189 4.24 -15.20 -14.94
CA MET A 189 5.67 -15.43 -14.75
C MET A 189 5.98 -16.87 -14.35
N ALA A 190 5.16 -17.48 -13.48
CA ALA A 190 5.33 -18.89 -13.13
C ALA A 190 5.11 -19.80 -14.34
N ALA A 191 4.09 -19.51 -15.17
CA ALA A 191 3.85 -20.24 -16.42
C ALA A 191 5.03 -20.12 -17.39
N ASP A 192 5.62 -18.95 -17.51
CA ASP A 192 6.81 -18.73 -18.34
C ASP A 192 8.02 -19.52 -17.80
N GLU A 193 8.26 -19.52 -16.48
CA GLU A 193 9.30 -20.32 -15.85
C GLU A 193 9.12 -21.82 -16.16
N ILE A 194 7.88 -22.32 -16.10
CA ILE A 194 7.56 -23.71 -16.46
C ILE A 194 7.80 -23.98 -17.96
N ALA A 195 7.38 -23.06 -18.82
CA ALA A 195 7.60 -23.17 -20.26
C ALA A 195 9.09 -23.20 -20.63
N TYR A 196 9.94 -22.59 -19.82
CA TYR A 196 11.42 -22.66 -19.94
C TYR A 196 12.04 -23.92 -19.29
N GLY A 197 11.23 -24.86 -18.83
CA GLY A 197 11.69 -26.13 -18.27
C GLY A 197 11.91 -26.13 -16.76
N ALA A 198 11.51 -25.08 -16.05
CA ALA A 198 11.54 -25.11 -14.59
C ALA A 198 10.49 -26.10 -14.07
N PRO A 199 10.82 -26.92 -13.05
CA PRO A 199 9.84 -27.76 -12.38
C PRO A 199 8.67 -26.94 -11.82
N LEU A 200 7.47 -27.49 -11.87
CA LEU A 200 6.25 -26.84 -11.34
C LEU A 200 6.42 -26.36 -9.90
N GLU A 201 6.97 -27.23 -9.03
CA GLU A 201 7.27 -26.91 -7.63
C GLU A 201 8.14 -25.65 -7.51
N GLN A 202 9.20 -25.57 -8.31
CA GLN A 202 10.14 -24.46 -8.29
C GLN A 202 9.50 -23.14 -8.78
N ALA A 203 8.75 -23.18 -9.88
CA ALA A 203 8.10 -22.00 -10.45
C ALA A 203 7.04 -21.42 -9.50
N VAL A 204 6.20 -22.28 -8.92
CA VAL A 204 5.17 -21.89 -7.94
C VAL A 204 5.82 -21.43 -6.62
N GLY A 205 6.90 -22.07 -6.18
CA GLY A 205 7.69 -21.61 -5.03
C GLY A 205 8.32 -20.24 -5.25
N SER A 206 8.87 -19.98 -6.43
CA SER A 206 9.39 -18.66 -6.83
C SER A 206 8.29 -17.59 -6.84
N MET A 207 7.11 -17.94 -7.33
CA MET A 207 5.92 -17.06 -7.30
C MET A 207 5.55 -16.71 -5.86
N ALA A 208 5.46 -17.69 -4.95
CA ALA A 208 5.14 -17.47 -3.55
C ALA A 208 6.17 -16.55 -2.87
N ALA A 209 7.46 -16.78 -3.12
CA ALA A 209 8.55 -15.94 -2.61
C ALA A 209 8.48 -14.49 -3.11
N ARG A 210 7.95 -14.24 -4.32
CA ARG A 210 7.71 -12.90 -4.87
C ARG A 210 6.46 -12.24 -4.27
N CYS A 211 5.37 -13.00 -4.13
CA CYS A 211 4.10 -12.51 -3.62
C CYS A 211 4.15 -12.16 -2.13
N ARG A 212 4.88 -12.95 -1.34
CA ARG A 212 4.97 -12.81 0.13
C ARG A 212 3.59 -12.71 0.78
N HIS A 213 2.70 -13.58 0.40
CA HIS A 213 1.31 -13.60 0.85
C HIS A 213 0.93 -14.98 1.40
N PRO A 214 0.39 -15.07 2.63
CA PRO A 214 0.16 -16.37 3.30
C PRO A 214 -0.75 -17.32 2.52
N ASP A 215 -1.76 -16.79 1.81
CA ASP A 215 -2.66 -17.63 1.04
C ASP A 215 -1.98 -18.14 -0.26
N VAL A 216 -1.01 -17.41 -0.83
CA VAL A 216 -0.18 -17.87 -1.96
C VAL A 216 0.85 -18.89 -1.50
N ASP A 217 1.41 -18.71 -0.29
CA ASP A 217 2.31 -19.69 0.32
C ASP A 217 1.58 -21.01 0.57
N LEU A 218 0.32 -20.97 1.02
CA LEU A 218 -0.54 -22.15 1.17
C LEU A 218 -0.77 -22.86 -0.16
N PHE A 219 -1.07 -22.12 -1.23
CA PHE A 219 -1.21 -22.69 -2.58
C PHE A 219 0.09 -23.39 -3.03
N ALA A 220 1.24 -22.71 -2.87
CA ALA A 220 2.53 -23.29 -3.24
C ALA A 220 2.86 -24.55 -2.43
N ALA A 221 2.56 -24.55 -1.13
CA ALA A 221 2.73 -25.74 -0.28
C ALA A 221 1.84 -26.89 -0.73
N THR A 222 0.57 -26.63 -1.12
CA THR A 222 -0.36 -27.63 -1.65
C THR A 222 0.17 -28.26 -2.93
N VAL A 223 0.65 -27.45 -3.87
CA VAL A 223 1.23 -27.94 -5.14
C VAL A 223 2.47 -28.79 -4.86
N ARG A 224 3.36 -28.35 -3.97
CA ARG A 224 4.58 -29.08 -3.59
C ARG A 224 4.31 -30.44 -2.98
N LEU A 225 3.33 -30.51 -2.08
CA LEU A 225 2.96 -31.77 -1.45
C LEU A 225 2.41 -32.76 -2.47
N GLN A 226 1.65 -32.28 -3.43
CA GLN A 226 0.95 -33.10 -4.39
C GLN A 226 1.86 -33.60 -5.53
N ASP A 227 2.83 -32.79 -5.94
CA ASP A 227 3.84 -33.15 -6.94
C ASP A 227 4.68 -34.36 -6.46
N ARG A 228 4.86 -34.50 -5.14
CA ARG A 228 5.57 -35.61 -4.50
C ARG A 228 4.71 -36.84 -4.23
N SER A 229 3.42 -36.65 -3.98
CA SER A 229 2.53 -37.73 -3.50
C SER A 229 1.69 -38.38 -4.62
N GLY A 230 1.61 -37.76 -5.81
CA GLY A 230 0.84 -38.26 -6.96
C GLY A 230 -0.67 -38.36 -6.74
N GLY A 231 -1.22 -37.69 -5.72
CA GLY A 231 -2.62 -37.80 -5.32
C GLY A 231 -3.57 -36.82 -6.02
N ASN A 232 -4.76 -36.63 -5.44
CA ASN A 232 -5.82 -35.77 -6.01
C ASN A 232 -5.55 -34.26 -5.79
N LEU A 233 -4.72 -33.64 -6.63
CA LEU A 233 -4.43 -32.22 -6.61
C LEU A 233 -5.70 -31.35 -6.78
N THR A 234 -6.62 -31.77 -7.66
CA THR A 234 -7.88 -31.03 -7.90
C THR A 234 -8.72 -30.91 -6.63
N GLY A 235 -8.87 -32.02 -5.87
CA GLY A 235 -9.60 -31.98 -4.61
C GLY A 235 -8.96 -31.09 -3.55
N LEU A 236 -7.62 -31.13 -3.43
CA LEU A 236 -6.89 -30.27 -2.49
C LEU A 236 -6.95 -28.79 -2.89
N LEU A 237 -6.87 -28.47 -4.18
CA LEU A 237 -7.00 -27.10 -4.67
C LEU A 237 -8.43 -26.56 -4.49
N LYS A 238 -9.46 -27.39 -4.64
CA LYS A 238 -10.85 -27.02 -4.29
C LYS A 238 -10.97 -26.65 -2.81
N MET A 239 -10.42 -27.48 -1.93
CA MET A 239 -10.44 -27.19 -0.50
C MET A 239 -9.66 -25.91 -0.16
N ASN A 240 -8.52 -25.71 -0.81
CA ASN A 240 -7.74 -24.48 -0.66
C ASN A 240 -8.52 -23.24 -1.15
N ALA A 241 -9.13 -23.28 -2.32
CA ALA A 241 -9.98 -22.21 -2.85
C ALA A 241 -11.13 -21.89 -1.89
N HIS A 242 -11.81 -22.94 -1.37
CA HIS A 242 -12.87 -22.77 -0.38
C HIS A 242 -12.34 -22.09 0.90
N THR A 243 -11.22 -22.56 1.45
CA THR A 243 -10.60 -22.01 2.66
C THR A 243 -10.24 -20.53 2.50
N VAL A 244 -9.60 -20.17 1.38
CA VAL A 244 -9.22 -18.77 1.09
C VAL A 244 -10.46 -17.89 0.93
N ARG A 245 -11.51 -18.40 0.29
CA ARG A 245 -12.80 -17.70 0.13
C ARG A 245 -13.49 -17.47 1.47
N GLU A 246 -13.56 -18.47 2.34
CA GLU A 246 -14.14 -18.33 3.67
C GLU A 246 -13.35 -17.34 4.54
N ARG A 247 -12.03 -17.39 4.49
CA ARG A 247 -11.19 -16.37 5.14
C ARG A 247 -11.48 -14.95 4.63
N ALA A 248 -11.65 -14.78 3.30
CA ALA A 248 -12.00 -13.49 2.72
C ALA A 248 -13.38 -13.00 3.19
N LYS A 249 -14.40 -13.89 3.23
CA LYS A 249 -15.73 -13.58 3.75
C LYS A 249 -15.69 -13.19 5.23
N LEU A 250 -14.96 -13.96 6.05
CA LEU A 250 -14.80 -13.64 7.48
C LEU A 250 -14.16 -12.27 7.68
N ARG A 251 -13.09 -11.94 6.94
CA ARG A 251 -12.47 -10.61 7.00
C ARG A 251 -13.45 -9.49 6.63
N MET A 252 -14.32 -9.70 5.65
CA MET A 252 -15.36 -8.72 5.29
C MET A 252 -16.41 -8.59 6.38
N LYS A 253 -16.90 -9.69 6.97
CA LYS A 253 -17.87 -9.67 8.09
C LYS A 253 -17.30 -8.91 9.30
N ILE A 254 -16.06 -9.17 9.66
CA ILE A 254 -15.38 -8.49 10.78
C ILE A 254 -15.24 -7.00 10.49
N LYS A 255 -14.83 -6.66 9.26
CA LYS A 255 -14.72 -5.26 8.85
C LYS A 255 -16.07 -4.54 8.91
N SER A 256 -17.15 -5.21 8.50
CA SER A 256 -18.52 -4.67 8.59
C SER A 256 -18.95 -4.49 10.04
N ALA A 257 -18.80 -5.52 10.88
CA ALA A 257 -19.16 -5.46 12.29
C ALA A 257 -18.36 -4.37 13.06
N SER A 258 -17.07 -4.21 12.73
CA SER A 258 -16.23 -3.17 13.34
C SER A 258 -16.46 -1.77 12.77
N SER A 259 -17.22 -1.62 11.67
CA SER A 259 -17.46 -0.31 11.05
C SER A 259 -18.35 0.60 11.90
N GLU A 260 -19.34 0.04 12.57
CA GLU A 260 -20.25 0.75 13.47
C GLU A 260 -19.48 1.29 14.69
N GLY A 261 -18.64 0.46 15.32
CA GLY A 261 -17.80 0.90 16.42
C GLY A 261 -16.81 1.99 16.02
N ARG A 262 -16.26 1.92 14.79
CA ARG A 262 -15.36 2.97 14.28
C ARG A 262 -16.10 4.28 14.01
N ALA A 263 -17.31 4.22 13.47
CA ALA A 263 -18.13 5.41 13.27
C ALA A 263 -18.48 6.08 14.61
N SER A 264 -18.91 5.29 15.60
CA SER A 264 -19.19 5.78 16.95
C SER A 264 -17.96 6.40 17.60
N ALA A 265 -16.79 5.75 17.49
CA ALA A 265 -15.53 6.28 18.03
C ALA A 265 -15.13 7.59 17.35
N MET A 266 -15.35 7.72 16.03
CA MET A 266 -15.03 8.93 15.27
C MET A 266 -15.96 10.09 15.69
N ILE A 267 -17.25 9.83 15.86
CA ILE A 267 -18.21 10.84 16.33
C ILE A 267 -17.86 11.26 17.76
N LEU A 268 -17.63 10.30 18.65
CA LEU A 268 -17.33 10.58 20.05
C LEU A 268 -16.03 11.38 20.23
N THR A 269 -15.03 11.12 19.40
CA THR A 269 -13.75 11.87 19.40
C THR A 269 -13.88 13.21 18.71
N GLY A 270 -14.66 13.29 17.64
CA GLY A 270 -14.80 14.50 16.82
C GLY A 270 -15.76 15.54 17.42
N ALA A 271 -16.82 15.10 18.10
CA ALA A 271 -17.85 16.00 18.61
C ALA A 271 -17.32 17.11 19.55
N PRO A 272 -16.46 16.83 20.55
CA PRO A 272 -15.91 17.88 21.41
C PRO A 272 -15.03 18.87 20.64
N LEU A 273 -14.25 18.38 19.67
CA LEU A 273 -13.40 19.23 18.82
C LEU A 273 -14.23 20.11 17.89
N CYS A 274 -15.31 19.58 17.34
CA CYS A 274 -16.24 20.35 16.51
C CYS A 274 -16.95 21.42 17.35
N VAL A 275 -17.43 21.11 18.55
CA VAL A 275 -18.09 22.06 19.46
C VAL A 275 -17.10 23.17 19.84
N LEU A 276 -15.87 22.83 20.19
CA LEU A 276 -14.82 23.81 20.50
C LEU A 276 -14.53 24.73 19.30
N GLY A 277 -14.43 24.17 18.10
CA GLY A 277 -14.20 24.94 16.88
C GLY A 277 -15.37 25.87 16.54
N ILE A 278 -16.62 25.41 16.67
CA ILE A 278 -17.81 26.22 16.44
C ILE A 278 -17.91 27.38 17.45
N LEU A 279 -17.69 27.09 18.72
CA LEU A 279 -17.70 28.12 19.77
C LEU A 279 -16.61 29.17 19.56
N GLN A 280 -15.41 28.75 19.15
CA GLN A 280 -14.32 29.68 18.83
C GLN A 280 -14.65 30.59 17.64
N LEU A 281 -15.38 30.08 16.64
CA LEU A 281 -15.78 30.85 15.47
C LEU A 281 -17.00 31.76 15.76
N ALA A 282 -17.97 31.29 16.56
CA ALA A 282 -19.18 32.02 16.86
C ALA A 282 -18.97 33.12 17.93
N THR A 283 -18.14 32.83 18.93
CA THR A 283 -17.87 33.72 20.06
C THR A 283 -16.37 33.71 20.42
N PRO A 284 -15.52 34.43 19.67
CA PRO A 284 -14.06 34.40 19.88
C PRO A 284 -13.62 34.82 21.29
N HIS A 285 -14.39 35.68 21.94
CA HIS A 285 -14.11 36.15 23.30
C HIS A 285 -14.55 35.22 24.42
N PHE A 286 -15.38 34.19 24.11
CA PHE A 286 -15.90 33.27 25.13
C PHE A 286 -14.80 32.47 25.85
N TYR A 287 -13.81 32.04 25.08
CA TYR A 287 -12.62 31.34 25.63
C TYR A 287 -11.38 32.22 25.69
N GLY A 288 -11.34 33.34 24.96
CA GLY A 288 -10.17 34.19 24.84
C GLY A 288 -9.67 34.73 26.19
N ASP A 289 -10.59 35.09 27.07
CA ASP A 289 -10.28 35.63 28.38
C ASP A 289 -9.88 34.55 29.42
N VAL A 290 -10.28 33.29 29.18
CA VAL A 290 -10.11 32.21 30.17
C VAL A 290 -8.97 31.25 29.78
N ILE A 291 -8.60 31.15 28.48
CA ILE A 291 -7.51 30.28 28.00
C ILE A 291 -6.14 30.68 28.60
N GLY A 292 -5.97 31.94 28.97
CA GLY A 292 -4.76 32.43 29.62
C GLY A 292 -4.58 31.99 31.07
N GLU A 293 -5.64 31.53 31.74
CA GLU A 293 -5.55 31.13 33.12
C GLU A 293 -4.91 29.75 33.31
N PRO A 294 -3.98 29.58 34.25
CA PRO A 294 -3.30 28.28 34.47
C PRO A 294 -4.24 27.16 34.85
N ALA A 295 -5.35 27.43 35.52
CA ALA A 295 -6.38 26.44 35.86
C ALA A 295 -7.06 25.84 34.61
N THR A 296 -7.36 26.68 33.61
CA THR A 296 -7.99 26.29 32.35
C THR A 296 -7.02 25.48 31.48
N GLN A 297 -5.75 25.87 31.43
CA GLN A 297 -4.73 25.11 30.68
C GLN A 297 -4.51 23.72 31.28
N ILE A 298 -4.50 23.59 32.59
CA ILE A 298 -4.43 22.28 33.27
C ILE A 298 -5.67 21.45 32.97
N GLY A 299 -6.87 22.04 33.04
CA GLY A 299 -8.12 21.37 32.70
C GLY A 299 -8.17 20.85 31.27
N LEU A 300 -7.77 21.67 30.29
CA LEU A 300 -7.70 21.29 28.89
C LEU A 300 -6.64 20.20 28.60
N THR A 301 -5.51 20.24 29.28
CA THR A 301 -4.48 19.18 29.16
C THR A 301 -4.96 17.85 29.73
N ILE A 302 -5.64 17.85 30.86
CA ILE A 302 -6.24 16.66 31.46
C ILE A 302 -7.33 16.10 30.54
N LEU A 303 -8.21 16.96 30.01
CA LEU A 303 -9.26 16.57 29.07
C LEU A 303 -8.67 15.93 27.79
N GLY A 304 -7.64 16.55 27.22
CA GLY A 304 -6.92 16.03 26.05
C GLY A 304 -6.30 14.65 26.32
N PHE A 305 -5.72 14.47 27.49
CA PHE A 305 -5.16 13.19 27.92
C PHE A 305 -6.23 12.11 28.06
N TRP A 306 -7.37 12.43 28.69
CA TRP A 306 -8.51 11.50 28.80
C TRP A 306 -9.10 11.14 27.44
N MET A 307 -9.23 12.11 26.53
CA MET A 307 -9.67 11.86 25.15
C MET A 307 -8.72 10.93 24.40
N LEU A 308 -7.41 11.15 24.51
CA LEU A 308 -6.39 10.28 23.90
C LEU A 308 -6.47 8.86 24.47
N MET A 309 -6.58 8.72 25.78
CA MET A 309 -6.68 7.43 26.45
C MET A 309 -7.97 6.70 26.06
N GLY A 310 -9.11 7.38 26.04
CA GLY A 310 -10.38 6.83 25.57
C GLY A 310 -10.31 6.36 24.12
N ASN A 311 -9.69 7.14 23.25
CA ASN A 311 -9.49 6.77 21.84
C ASN A 311 -8.58 5.54 21.68
N LEU A 312 -7.51 5.44 22.48
CA LEU A 312 -6.62 4.26 22.48
C LEU A 312 -7.36 3.00 22.93
N VAL A 313 -8.15 3.08 23.99
CA VAL A 313 -8.97 1.95 24.48
C VAL A 313 -9.99 1.53 23.43
N MET A 314 -10.74 2.49 22.85
CA MET A 314 -11.69 2.20 21.78
C MET A 314 -11.02 1.56 20.56
N ARG A 315 -9.86 2.05 20.13
CA ARG A 315 -9.09 1.44 19.03
C ARG A 315 -8.66 0.03 19.37
N HIS A 316 -8.21 -0.22 20.59
CA HIS A 316 -7.79 -1.55 21.03
C HIS A 316 -8.97 -2.54 21.05
N MET A 317 -10.16 -2.10 21.47
CA MET A 317 -11.37 -2.92 21.46
C MET A 317 -11.90 -3.22 20.05
N ILE A 318 -11.75 -2.28 19.11
CA ILE A 318 -12.22 -2.43 17.74
C ILE A 318 -11.24 -3.24 16.88
N ASP A 319 -9.94 -3.22 17.24
CA ASP A 319 -8.87 -3.90 16.47
C ASP A 319 -8.76 -5.37 16.91
N MET A 320 -9.81 -6.16 16.61
CA MET A 320 -9.76 -7.61 16.80
C MET A 320 -8.72 -8.18 15.82
N ARG A 321 -7.55 -8.53 16.32
CA ARG A 321 -6.54 -9.31 15.61
C ARG A 321 -7.05 -10.73 15.38
N ILE A 322 -7.14 -11.11 14.10
CA ILE A 322 -7.33 -12.50 13.62
C ILE A 322 -6.08 -12.89 12.88
#